data_5e0ba13b44e961a3774b8dfc69caa31b
#
_entry.id   5e0ba13b44e961a3774b8dfc69caa31b
#
_cell.length_a   1.000
_cell.length_b   1.000
_cell.length_c   1.000
_cell.angle_alpha   90.00
_cell.angle_beta   90.00
_cell.angle_gamma   90.00
#
_symmetry.space_group_name_H-M   'P 1'
#
loop_
_entity.id
_entity.type
_entity.pdbx_description
1 polymer ?
#
loop_
_entity_poly.entity_id
_entity_poly.type
_entity_poly.pdbx_seq_one_letter_code
_entity_poly.pdbx_strand_id
1 'polypeptide(L)'
;MKKKRMDEMLFENGLATSIDEARRFIMAGIAIANDKRIDKAGELVPITSIIRLKDRLPYVSRGGLKLKHAVDIFNLDLKNKLVLDIGSSTGGFTDVCLQEGALKVIAVDSGTAQLHNKLLKDSRVQSFENTNFKYFNYNNQNLLCDYIVTDVSFISLCSIIPNAVNFSKESTIFIPLIKPQFEAEKYEVEQGGIVHNKEIHEKIIKKVVDFAEDYCFNFINLVKSPITGAKGNIEYLAYFIL
;
A
#
# COMPACT_ATOMS: atom_id res chain seq x y z
N MET A 1 -22.65 10.83 -36.38
CA MET A 1 -21.49 11.44 -35.67
C MET A 1 -20.25 10.60 -35.93
N LYS A 2 -19.13 11.21 -36.31
CA LYS A 2 -17.86 10.47 -36.42
C LYS A 2 -17.42 9.97 -35.05
N LYS A 3 -17.02 8.72 -34.97
CA LYS A 3 -16.48 8.08 -33.75
C LYS A 3 -15.04 7.69 -33.98
N LYS A 4 -14.28 7.64 -32.89
CA LYS A 4 -12.87 7.22 -32.84
C LYS A 4 -12.63 6.33 -31.66
N ARG A 5 -11.60 5.49 -31.73
CA ARG A 5 -11.20 4.60 -30.63
C ARG A 5 -10.70 5.44 -29.44
N MET A 6 -11.09 5.06 -28.26
CA MET A 6 -10.71 5.76 -27.04
C MET A 6 -9.21 5.75 -26.80
N ASP A 7 -8.52 4.64 -27.09
CA ASP A 7 -7.06 4.55 -26.94
C ASP A 7 -6.31 5.52 -27.88
N GLU A 8 -6.78 5.68 -29.12
CA GLU A 8 -6.23 6.65 -30.06
C GLU A 8 -6.50 8.09 -29.61
N MET A 9 -7.70 8.39 -29.14
CA MET A 9 -8.06 9.72 -28.66
C MET A 9 -7.24 10.13 -27.42
N LEU A 10 -6.99 9.22 -26.48
CA LEU A 10 -6.13 9.50 -25.33
C LEU A 10 -4.70 9.86 -25.75
N PHE A 11 -4.15 9.14 -26.72
CA PHE A 11 -2.80 9.41 -27.24
C PHE A 11 -2.75 10.75 -27.97
N GLU A 12 -3.67 11.02 -28.89
CA GLU A 12 -3.70 12.26 -29.69
C GLU A 12 -3.93 13.52 -28.84
N ASN A 13 -4.65 13.40 -27.75
CA ASN A 13 -4.86 14.52 -26.83
C ASN A 13 -3.74 14.66 -25.78
N GLY A 14 -2.63 13.90 -25.91
CA GLY A 14 -1.49 13.98 -25.00
C GLY A 14 -1.76 13.44 -23.59
N LEU A 15 -2.88 12.72 -23.40
CA LEU A 15 -3.24 12.11 -22.13
C LEU A 15 -2.50 10.79 -21.88
N ALA A 16 -1.89 10.22 -22.93
CA ALA A 16 -1.02 9.05 -22.87
C ALA A 16 0.19 9.27 -23.78
N THR A 17 1.33 8.68 -23.45
CA THR A 17 2.58 8.77 -24.20
C THR A 17 2.65 7.75 -25.35
N SER A 18 1.77 6.75 -25.33
CA SER A 18 1.63 5.72 -26.37
C SER A 18 0.23 5.12 -26.37
N ILE A 19 -0.14 4.45 -27.48
CA ILE A 19 -1.40 3.69 -27.57
C ILE A 19 -1.46 2.56 -26.52
N ASP A 20 -0.34 1.92 -26.24
CA ASP A 20 -0.29 0.85 -25.21
C ASP A 20 -0.46 1.41 -23.81
N GLU A 21 0.06 2.61 -23.54
CA GLU A 21 -0.23 3.28 -22.26
C GLU A 21 -1.71 3.68 -22.17
N ALA A 22 -2.29 4.20 -23.23
CA ALA A 22 -3.71 4.52 -23.30
C ALA A 22 -4.60 3.29 -23.03
N ARG A 23 -4.26 2.15 -23.60
CA ARG A 23 -4.95 0.87 -23.33
C ARG A 23 -4.87 0.46 -21.87
N ARG A 24 -3.69 0.60 -21.26
CA ARG A 24 -3.52 0.34 -19.82
C ARG A 24 -4.40 1.23 -18.95
N PHE A 25 -4.53 2.52 -19.28
CA PHE A 25 -5.43 3.44 -18.56
C PHE A 25 -6.89 3.05 -18.69
N ILE A 26 -7.31 2.63 -19.88
CA ILE A 26 -8.69 2.16 -20.11
C ILE A 26 -8.94 0.88 -19.31
N MET A 27 -8.04 -0.09 -19.38
CA MET A 27 -8.14 -1.35 -18.61
C MET A 27 -8.09 -1.12 -17.10
N ALA A 28 -7.35 -0.10 -16.64
CA ALA A 28 -7.33 0.33 -15.24
C ALA A 28 -8.61 1.08 -14.82
N GLY A 29 -9.55 1.34 -15.77
CA GLY A 29 -10.81 2.01 -15.50
C GLY A 29 -10.70 3.49 -15.13
N ILE A 30 -9.60 4.15 -15.52
CA ILE A 30 -9.37 5.58 -15.26
C ILE A 30 -9.72 6.46 -16.46
N ALA A 31 -10.02 5.88 -17.62
CA ALA A 31 -10.38 6.62 -18.81
C ALA A 31 -11.88 7.00 -18.81
N ILE A 32 -12.18 8.29 -18.98
CA ILE A 32 -13.54 8.85 -18.95
C ILE A 32 -13.81 9.62 -20.22
N ALA A 33 -14.97 9.39 -20.83
CA ALA A 33 -15.50 10.17 -21.94
C ALA A 33 -16.91 10.66 -21.62
N ASN A 34 -17.15 11.98 -21.64
CA ASN A 34 -18.43 12.62 -21.27
C ASN A 34 -18.98 12.07 -19.91
N ASP A 35 -18.10 12.03 -18.88
CA ASP A 35 -18.39 11.52 -17.53
C ASP A 35 -18.75 10.02 -17.44
N LYS A 36 -18.70 9.29 -18.55
CA LYS A 36 -18.85 7.85 -18.59
C LYS A 36 -17.48 7.17 -18.58
N ARG A 37 -17.28 6.22 -17.67
CA ARG A 37 -16.08 5.37 -17.64
C ARG A 37 -16.05 4.47 -18.88
N ILE A 38 -14.89 4.36 -19.49
CA ILE A 38 -14.62 3.49 -20.62
C ILE A 38 -13.72 2.34 -20.17
N ASP A 39 -14.22 1.12 -20.35
CA ASP A 39 -13.55 -0.11 -19.86
C ASP A 39 -12.95 -0.96 -20.98
N LYS A 40 -13.24 -0.63 -22.24
CA LYS A 40 -12.75 -1.38 -23.42
C LYS A 40 -11.85 -0.50 -24.27
N ALA A 41 -10.59 -0.90 -24.45
CA ALA A 41 -9.58 -0.13 -25.18
C ALA A 41 -10.01 0.28 -26.61
N GLY A 42 -10.69 -0.62 -27.32
CA GLY A 42 -11.21 -0.35 -28.66
C GLY A 42 -12.58 0.30 -28.71
N GLU A 43 -13.16 0.73 -27.56
CA GLU A 43 -14.49 1.37 -27.54
C GLU A 43 -14.49 2.65 -28.38
N LEU A 44 -15.50 2.75 -29.27
CA LEU A 44 -15.67 3.90 -30.15
C LEU A 44 -16.46 5.00 -29.44
N VAL A 45 -15.83 6.13 -29.20
CA VAL A 45 -16.45 7.31 -28.62
C VAL A 45 -16.59 8.42 -29.67
N PRO A 46 -17.61 9.31 -29.55
CA PRO A 46 -17.71 10.48 -30.44
C PRO A 46 -16.42 11.31 -30.40
N ILE A 47 -15.95 11.78 -31.55
CA ILE A 47 -14.74 12.63 -31.60
C ILE A 47 -14.90 13.96 -30.86
N THR A 48 -16.11 14.37 -30.60
CA THR A 48 -16.48 15.58 -29.82
C THR A 48 -16.55 15.31 -28.32
N SER A 49 -16.31 14.07 -27.87
CA SER A 49 -16.35 13.74 -26.45
C SER A 49 -15.24 14.47 -25.69
N ILE A 50 -15.61 15.03 -24.54
CA ILE A 50 -14.63 15.51 -23.56
C ILE A 50 -14.00 14.28 -22.91
N ILE A 51 -12.74 14.04 -23.22
CA ILE A 51 -11.98 12.92 -22.66
C ILE A 51 -11.06 13.41 -21.55
N ARG A 52 -11.00 12.64 -20.47
CA ARG A 52 -10.09 12.87 -19.35
C ARG A 52 -9.67 11.55 -18.72
N LEU A 53 -8.57 11.60 -18.03
CA LEU A 53 -8.21 10.53 -17.10
C LEU A 53 -8.74 10.92 -15.72
N LYS A 54 -9.38 9.96 -15.05
CA LYS A 54 -9.60 10.08 -13.61
C LYS A 54 -8.22 10.22 -12.96
N ASP A 55 -8.11 11.03 -11.90
CA ASP A 55 -6.85 11.34 -11.26
C ASP A 55 -5.96 10.10 -11.20
N ARG A 56 -4.78 10.21 -11.78
CA ARG A 56 -3.78 9.13 -11.71
C ARG A 56 -3.49 8.92 -10.23
N LEU A 57 -3.54 7.68 -9.78
CA LEU A 57 -3.01 7.37 -8.46
C LEU A 57 -1.56 7.89 -8.43
N PRO A 58 -1.20 8.73 -7.46
CA PRO A 58 0.16 9.27 -7.37
C PRO A 58 1.19 8.17 -7.09
N TYR A 59 0.73 6.98 -6.74
CA TYR A 59 1.54 5.81 -6.38
C TYR A 59 1.22 4.62 -7.26
N VAL A 60 2.12 3.65 -7.31
CA VAL A 60 1.98 2.42 -8.12
C VAL A 60 0.75 1.57 -7.75
N SER A 61 0.18 1.79 -6.57
CA SER A 61 -1.07 1.15 -6.15
C SER A 61 -1.86 2.01 -5.17
N ARG A 62 -3.15 1.64 -4.94
CA ARG A 62 -4.03 2.27 -3.94
C ARG A 62 -3.47 2.19 -2.51
N GLY A 63 -2.63 1.19 -2.22
CA GLY A 63 -1.96 1.05 -0.93
C GLY A 63 -1.20 2.32 -0.53
N GLY A 64 -0.55 2.99 -1.48
CA GLY A 64 0.17 4.23 -1.23
C GLY A 64 -0.68 5.34 -0.59
N LEU A 65 -1.96 5.43 -0.94
CA LEU A 65 -2.87 6.41 -0.31
C LEU A 65 -3.01 6.19 1.19
N LYS A 66 -2.91 4.94 1.66
CA LYS A 66 -3.00 4.61 3.09
C LYS A 66 -1.78 5.13 3.84
N LEU A 67 -0.57 4.76 3.39
CA LEU A 67 0.66 5.19 4.05
C LEU A 67 0.84 6.71 3.96
N LYS A 68 0.56 7.32 2.80
CA LYS A 68 0.65 8.79 2.66
C LYS A 68 -0.24 9.50 3.67
N HIS A 69 -1.46 9.00 3.89
CA HIS A 69 -2.34 9.57 4.91
C HIS A 69 -1.73 9.49 6.32
N ALA A 70 -1.10 8.37 6.68
CA ALA A 70 -0.40 8.25 7.96
C ALA A 70 0.80 9.20 8.04
N VAL A 71 1.59 9.33 6.97
CA VAL A 71 2.72 10.28 6.87
C VAL A 71 2.25 11.69 7.16
N ASP A 72 1.15 12.11 6.55
CA ASP A 72 0.61 13.47 6.71
C ASP A 72 0.04 13.71 8.11
N ILE A 73 -0.78 12.77 8.62
CA ILE A 73 -1.45 12.94 9.92
C ILE A 73 -0.46 12.86 11.08
N PHE A 74 0.52 11.95 10.99
CA PHE A 74 1.52 11.78 12.05
C PHE A 74 2.75 12.68 11.86
N ASN A 75 2.77 13.49 10.78
CA ASN A 75 3.88 14.37 10.42
C ASN A 75 5.24 13.66 10.40
N LEU A 76 5.30 12.54 9.67
CA LEU A 76 6.49 11.69 9.61
C LEU A 76 7.51 12.24 8.60
N ASP A 77 8.78 12.26 8.97
CA ASP A 77 9.90 12.65 8.09
C ASP A 77 10.68 11.40 7.65
N LEU A 78 10.44 10.97 6.40
CA LEU A 78 11.16 9.84 5.79
C LEU A 78 12.42 10.26 5.02
N LYS A 79 12.72 11.55 4.95
CA LYS A 79 13.88 12.04 4.19
C LYS A 79 15.19 11.48 4.73
N ASN A 80 15.98 10.89 3.84
CA ASN A 80 17.26 10.22 4.15
C ASN A 80 17.15 9.06 5.14
N LYS A 81 15.98 8.43 5.27
CA LYS A 81 15.73 7.32 6.19
C LYS A 81 15.85 5.97 5.51
N LEU A 82 16.30 4.98 6.28
CA LEU A 82 16.26 3.56 5.90
C LEU A 82 14.91 2.97 6.32
N VAL A 83 14.17 2.44 5.35
CA VAL A 83 12.83 1.92 5.55
C VAL A 83 12.77 0.43 5.25
N LEU A 84 12.09 -0.34 6.10
CA LEU A 84 11.69 -1.72 5.85
C LEU A 84 10.19 -1.74 5.53
N ASP A 85 9.83 -2.23 4.33
CA ASP A 85 8.45 -2.39 3.86
C ASP A 85 8.08 -3.88 3.87
N ILE A 86 7.25 -4.30 4.83
CA ILE A 86 6.84 -5.68 5.04
C ILE A 86 5.49 -5.93 4.39
N GLY A 87 5.44 -6.85 3.42
CA GLY A 87 4.26 -7.08 2.58
C GLY A 87 4.17 -6.04 1.47
N SER A 88 5.30 -5.81 0.79
CA SER A 88 5.42 -4.73 -0.20
C SER A 88 4.47 -4.88 -1.40
N SER A 89 4.10 -6.10 -1.78
CA SER A 89 3.20 -6.39 -2.90
C SER A 89 3.60 -5.60 -4.16
N THR A 90 2.68 -4.86 -4.79
CA THR A 90 2.97 -4.01 -5.95
C THR A 90 3.85 -2.79 -5.62
N GLY A 91 4.13 -2.51 -4.34
CA GLY A 91 5.03 -1.44 -3.90
C GLY A 91 4.35 -0.12 -3.57
N GLY A 92 3.08 -0.13 -3.19
CA GLY A 92 2.38 1.11 -2.85
C GLY A 92 3.04 1.87 -1.69
N PHE A 93 3.42 1.17 -0.62
CA PHE A 93 4.11 1.76 0.53
C PHE A 93 5.55 2.15 0.16
N THR A 94 6.28 1.26 -0.53
CA THR A 94 7.61 1.54 -1.07
C THR A 94 7.64 2.83 -1.90
N ASP A 95 6.68 3.03 -2.83
CA ASP A 95 6.61 4.22 -3.69
C ASP A 95 6.39 5.50 -2.88
N VAL A 96 5.54 5.46 -1.85
CA VAL A 96 5.39 6.60 -0.91
C VAL A 96 6.71 6.91 -0.23
N CYS A 97 7.37 5.93 0.38
CA CYS A 97 8.64 6.13 1.07
C CYS A 97 9.68 6.78 0.17
N LEU A 98 9.79 6.34 -1.08
CA LEU A 98 10.73 6.91 -2.06
C LEU A 98 10.37 8.35 -2.46
N GLN A 99 9.08 8.65 -2.63
CA GLN A 99 8.60 9.99 -2.95
C GLN A 99 8.77 10.97 -1.77
N GLU A 100 8.65 10.49 -0.54
CA GLU A 100 8.95 11.25 0.68
C GLU A 100 10.47 11.33 0.98
N GLY A 101 11.33 10.84 0.07
CA GLY A 101 12.77 11.05 0.12
C GLY A 101 13.55 10.00 0.93
N ALA A 102 13.01 8.81 1.13
CA ALA A 102 13.76 7.73 1.78
C ALA A 102 15.09 7.46 1.07
N LEU A 103 16.14 7.24 1.88
CA LEU A 103 17.48 6.90 1.39
C LEU A 103 17.49 5.53 0.74
N LYS A 104 16.83 4.57 1.36
CA LYS A 104 16.73 3.18 0.89
C LYS A 104 15.46 2.53 1.44
N VAL A 105 14.86 1.66 0.63
CA VAL A 105 13.73 0.82 1.03
C VAL A 105 14.09 -0.65 0.83
N ILE A 106 13.98 -1.43 1.90
CA ILE A 106 14.07 -2.89 1.87
C ILE A 106 12.64 -3.40 1.77
N ALA A 107 12.26 -3.91 0.62
CA ALA A 107 10.92 -4.41 0.34
C ALA A 107 10.89 -5.93 0.46
N VAL A 108 10.07 -6.46 1.37
CA VAL A 108 9.96 -7.91 1.62
C VAL A 108 8.54 -8.37 1.34
N ASP A 109 8.37 -9.39 0.51
CA ASP A 109 7.06 -9.99 0.22
C ASP A 109 7.14 -11.51 0.04
N SER A 110 6.09 -12.21 0.49
CA SER A 110 5.96 -13.65 0.31
C SER A 110 5.54 -14.06 -1.11
N GLY A 111 5.01 -13.14 -1.89
CA GLY A 111 4.65 -13.33 -3.29
C GLY A 111 5.86 -13.25 -4.23
N THR A 112 5.64 -13.57 -5.48
CA THR A 112 6.68 -13.57 -6.53
C THR A 112 6.28 -12.63 -7.66
N ALA A 113 7.25 -11.88 -8.20
CA ALA A 113 7.11 -10.96 -9.34
C ALA A 113 5.97 -9.93 -9.14
N GLN A 114 5.82 -9.41 -7.92
CA GLN A 114 4.74 -8.50 -7.58
C GLN A 114 5.14 -7.03 -7.66
N LEU A 115 6.38 -6.70 -7.28
CA LEU A 115 6.82 -5.32 -7.21
C LEU A 115 6.83 -4.66 -8.60
N HIS A 116 6.28 -3.45 -8.68
CA HIS A 116 6.14 -2.72 -9.93
C HIS A 116 7.50 -2.43 -10.56
N ASN A 117 7.64 -2.60 -11.89
CA ASN A 117 8.90 -2.43 -12.64
C ASN A 117 9.60 -1.08 -12.42
N LYS A 118 8.84 0.00 -12.18
CA LYS A 118 9.40 1.32 -11.82
C LYS A 118 10.26 1.24 -10.56
N LEU A 119 9.78 0.49 -9.56
CA LEU A 119 10.43 0.36 -8.25
C LEU A 119 11.61 -0.61 -8.30
N LEU A 120 11.49 -1.71 -9.06
CA LEU A 120 12.61 -2.65 -9.30
C LEU A 120 13.82 -1.98 -9.97
N LYS A 121 13.59 -0.89 -10.73
CA LYS A 121 14.66 -0.13 -11.41
C LYS A 121 15.22 1.02 -10.55
N ASP A 122 14.61 1.35 -9.43
CA ASP A 122 15.11 2.39 -8.53
C ASP A 122 16.24 1.83 -7.67
N SER A 123 17.44 2.40 -7.78
CA SER A 123 18.64 1.94 -7.06
C SER A 123 18.52 2.01 -5.53
N ARG A 124 17.53 2.75 -5.03
CA ARG A 124 17.24 2.84 -3.59
C ARG A 124 16.40 1.66 -3.09
N VAL A 125 15.85 0.82 -3.98
CA VAL A 125 15.01 -0.31 -3.61
C VAL A 125 15.82 -1.60 -3.66
N GLN A 126 15.72 -2.36 -2.58
CA GLN A 126 16.20 -3.74 -2.53
C GLN A 126 15.01 -4.65 -2.23
N SER A 127 14.65 -5.50 -3.20
CA SER A 127 13.50 -6.38 -3.12
C SER A 127 13.88 -7.79 -2.72
N PHE A 128 13.12 -8.35 -1.78
CA PHE A 128 13.16 -9.75 -1.34
C PHE A 128 11.78 -10.37 -1.54
N GLU A 129 11.56 -10.93 -2.71
CA GLU A 129 10.34 -11.65 -3.05
C GLU A 129 10.43 -13.13 -2.63
N ASN A 130 9.28 -13.82 -2.67
CA ASN A 130 9.17 -15.21 -2.21
C ASN A 130 9.77 -15.42 -0.80
N THR A 131 9.61 -14.42 0.06
CA THR A 131 10.26 -14.35 1.37
C THR A 131 9.22 -14.15 2.47
N ASN A 132 9.06 -15.15 3.33
CA ASN A 132 8.22 -15.03 4.51
C ASN A 132 8.94 -14.20 5.58
N PHE A 133 8.41 -13.00 5.86
CA PHE A 133 9.04 -12.08 6.81
C PHE A 133 9.21 -12.65 8.21
N LYS A 134 8.34 -13.55 8.66
CA LYS A 134 8.48 -14.20 9.97
C LYS A 134 9.85 -14.85 10.18
N TYR A 135 10.49 -15.30 9.11
CA TYR A 135 11.79 -15.98 9.12
C TYR A 135 12.87 -15.20 8.37
N PHE A 136 12.56 -13.98 7.96
CA PHE A 136 13.48 -13.14 7.21
C PHE A 136 14.66 -12.74 8.08
N ASN A 137 15.87 -12.92 7.53
CA ASN A 137 17.11 -12.44 8.11
C ASN A 137 17.91 -11.76 6.99
N TYR A 138 18.30 -10.52 7.20
CA TYR A 138 19.00 -9.74 6.20
C TYR A 138 20.46 -10.19 6.06
N ASN A 139 20.71 -11.27 5.26
CA ASN A 139 22.04 -11.79 4.94
C ASN A 139 22.96 -11.98 6.17
N ASN A 140 22.40 -12.34 7.32
CA ASN A 140 23.10 -12.43 8.61
C ASN A 140 23.79 -11.12 9.04
N GLN A 141 23.35 -9.97 8.54
CA GLN A 141 23.82 -8.64 8.93
C GLN A 141 22.78 -7.94 9.80
N ASN A 142 23.24 -7.13 10.74
CA ASN A 142 22.35 -6.28 11.53
C ASN A 142 21.86 -5.10 10.66
N LEU A 143 20.63 -5.20 10.17
CA LEU A 143 19.94 -4.12 9.47
C LEU A 143 19.03 -3.42 10.47
N LEU A 144 19.40 -2.24 10.93
CA LEU A 144 18.57 -1.44 11.83
C LEU A 144 17.93 -0.28 11.06
N CYS A 145 16.62 -0.32 10.95
CA CYS A 145 15.84 0.62 10.17
C CYS A 145 15.39 1.82 10.99
N ASP A 146 15.22 2.97 10.33
CA ASP A 146 14.60 4.16 10.93
C ASP A 146 13.07 4.02 10.96
N TYR A 147 12.52 3.38 9.93
CA TYR A 147 11.09 3.13 9.77
C TYR A 147 10.84 1.67 9.39
N ILE A 148 9.77 1.13 9.95
CA ILE A 148 9.19 -0.14 9.52
C ILE A 148 7.72 0.14 9.18
N VAL A 149 7.33 -0.14 7.94
CA VAL A 149 5.96 -0.03 7.47
C VAL A 149 5.46 -1.40 7.07
N THR A 150 4.16 -1.71 7.28
CA THR A 150 3.64 -3.03 6.89
C THR A 150 2.20 -2.99 6.41
N ASP A 151 1.95 -3.68 5.28
CA ASP A 151 0.62 -3.91 4.70
C ASP A 151 0.47 -5.42 4.35
N VAL A 152 0.51 -6.29 5.36
CA VAL A 152 0.38 -7.74 5.19
C VAL A 152 -1.07 -8.17 5.08
N SER A 153 -1.33 -9.29 4.40
CA SER A 153 -2.64 -9.91 4.26
C SER A 153 -2.59 -11.40 4.61
N PHE A 154 -3.71 -11.91 5.14
CA PHE A 154 -3.88 -13.32 5.52
C PHE A 154 -2.94 -13.81 6.63
N ILE A 155 -2.36 -12.89 7.39
CA ILE A 155 -1.51 -13.15 8.54
C ILE A 155 -1.77 -12.07 9.60
N SER A 156 -1.71 -12.45 10.88
CA SER A 156 -1.79 -11.49 11.98
C SER A 156 -0.49 -10.71 12.16
N LEU A 157 -0.60 -9.43 12.49
CA LEU A 157 0.54 -8.58 12.86
C LEU A 157 1.30 -9.14 14.08
N CYS A 158 0.61 -9.84 14.99
CA CYS A 158 1.26 -10.52 16.11
C CYS A 158 2.30 -11.58 15.67
N SER A 159 2.21 -12.09 14.44
CA SER A 159 3.21 -12.99 13.87
C SER A 159 4.38 -12.25 13.20
N ILE A 160 4.24 -10.96 12.95
CA ILE A 160 5.22 -10.10 12.26
C ILE A 160 6.07 -9.32 13.28
N ILE A 161 5.43 -8.77 14.30
CA ILE A 161 6.04 -7.91 15.33
C ILE A 161 7.30 -8.53 15.96
N PRO A 162 7.34 -9.82 16.36
CA PRO A 162 8.53 -10.41 16.97
C PRO A 162 9.78 -10.32 16.09
N ASN A 163 9.63 -10.45 14.77
CA ASN A 163 10.77 -10.32 13.87
C ASN A 163 11.04 -8.85 13.50
N ALA A 164 10.05 -7.96 13.52
CA ALA A 164 10.24 -6.54 13.26
C ALA A 164 11.18 -5.90 14.30
N VAL A 165 11.13 -6.33 15.56
CA VAL A 165 12.06 -5.88 16.61
C VAL A 165 13.51 -6.10 16.24
N ASN A 166 13.85 -7.21 15.58
CA ASN A 166 15.24 -7.51 15.17
C ASN A 166 15.79 -6.52 14.12
N PHE A 167 14.90 -5.77 13.46
CA PHE A 167 15.25 -4.72 12.50
C PHE A 167 15.10 -3.31 13.07
N SER A 168 14.79 -3.21 14.36
CA SER A 168 14.55 -1.95 15.05
C SER A 168 15.76 -1.51 15.87
N LYS A 169 15.92 -0.22 16.02
CA LYS A 169 16.82 0.46 16.95
C LYS A 169 16.01 1.40 17.81
N GLU A 170 16.60 1.92 18.85
CA GLU A 170 16.01 3.01 19.63
C GLU A 170 15.55 4.13 18.69
N SER A 171 14.31 4.59 18.85
CA SER A 171 13.63 5.55 17.99
C SER A 171 13.15 5.04 16.61
N THR A 172 13.20 3.74 16.33
CA THR A 172 12.54 3.20 15.12
C THR A 172 11.05 3.46 15.17
N ILE A 173 10.53 4.04 14.09
CA ILE A 173 9.09 4.28 13.90
C ILE A 173 8.48 3.07 13.19
N PHE A 174 7.44 2.49 13.81
CA PHE A 174 6.69 1.36 13.25
C PHE A 174 5.27 1.78 12.90
N ILE A 175 4.89 1.62 11.61
CA ILE A 175 3.57 2.00 11.07
C ILE A 175 2.89 0.77 10.46
N PRO A 176 2.26 -0.08 11.27
CA PRO A 176 1.50 -1.22 10.76
C PRO A 176 0.10 -0.81 10.31
N LEU A 177 -0.37 -1.43 9.21
CA LEU A 177 -1.76 -1.41 8.81
C LEU A 177 -2.52 -2.54 9.51
N ILE A 178 -3.34 -2.18 10.47
CA ILE A 178 -4.22 -3.11 11.19
C ILE A 178 -5.44 -3.39 10.32
N LYS A 179 -5.64 -4.66 9.99
CA LYS A 179 -6.76 -5.16 9.20
C LYS A 179 -7.64 -6.06 10.07
N PRO A 180 -8.77 -5.58 10.57
CA PRO A 180 -9.63 -6.35 11.47
C PRO A 180 -9.95 -7.75 10.96
N GLN A 181 -10.19 -7.90 9.67
CA GLN A 181 -10.53 -9.19 9.06
C GLN A 181 -9.42 -10.26 9.12
N PHE A 182 -8.16 -9.88 9.41
CA PHE A 182 -7.05 -10.82 9.58
C PHE A 182 -6.58 -10.98 11.03
N GLU A 183 -7.14 -10.18 11.93
CA GLU A 183 -6.84 -10.20 13.37
C GLU A 183 -7.97 -10.80 14.20
N ALA A 184 -9.21 -10.78 13.66
CA ALA A 184 -10.41 -11.31 14.29
C ALA A 184 -10.42 -12.83 14.36
N GLU A 185 -11.16 -13.37 15.32
CA GLU A 185 -11.49 -14.78 15.37
C GLU A 185 -12.48 -15.12 14.24
N LYS A 186 -12.46 -16.38 13.77
CA LYS A 186 -13.30 -16.81 12.62
C LYS A 186 -14.79 -16.51 12.79
N TYR A 187 -15.31 -16.60 14.03
CA TYR A 187 -16.72 -16.33 14.34
C TYR A 187 -17.06 -14.83 14.38
N GLU A 188 -16.07 -13.97 14.46
CA GLU A 188 -16.24 -12.51 14.46
C GLU A 188 -16.23 -11.94 13.03
N VAL A 189 -15.82 -12.74 12.05
CA VAL A 189 -15.79 -12.36 10.64
C VAL A 189 -17.08 -12.81 9.97
N GLU A 190 -17.85 -11.86 9.46
CA GLU A 190 -19.11 -12.12 8.79
C GLU A 190 -18.96 -12.85 7.44
N GLN A 191 -20.08 -13.39 6.93
CA GLN A 191 -20.12 -13.95 5.60
C GLN A 191 -19.67 -12.90 4.56
N GLY A 192 -18.66 -13.23 3.78
CA GLY A 192 -18.02 -12.26 2.86
C GLY A 192 -16.65 -11.77 3.32
N GLY A 193 -16.22 -12.06 4.56
CA GLY A 193 -14.90 -11.70 5.07
C GLY A 193 -14.82 -10.25 5.52
N ILE A 194 -15.91 -9.72 6.06
CA ILE A 194 -16.00 -8.33 6.55
C ILE A 194 -16.24 -8.34 8.06
N VAL A 195 -15.68 -7.37 8.75
CA VAL A 195 -15.94 -7.09 10.17
C VAL A 195 -16.62 -5.73 10.25
N HIS A 196 -17.91 -5.70 10.63
CA HIS A 196 -18.68 -4.46 10.72
C HIS A 196 -18.79 -3.93 12.15
N ASN A 197 -18.75 -4.82 13.15
CA ASN A 197 -18.97 -4.44 14.56
C ASN A 197 -17.81 -3.59 15.09
N LYS A 198 -18.12 -2.38 15.57
CA LYS A 198 -17.14 -1.43 16.11
C LYS A 198 -16.44 -1.96 17.36
N GLU A 199 -17.16 -2.67 18.24
CA GLU A 199 -16.57 -3.25 19.45
C GLU A 199 -15.50 -4.29 19.11
N ILE A 200 -15.70 -5.07 18.02
CA ILE A 200 -14.71 -6.00 17.51
C ILE A 200 -13.50 -5.24 16.97
N HIS A 201 -13.69 -4.13 16.27
CA HIS A 201 -12.57 -3.29 15.83
C HIS A 201 -11.75 -2.77 17.01
N GLU A 202 -12.40 -2.23 18.03
CA GLU A 202 -11.74 -1.72 19.25
C GLU A 202 -10.98 -2.83 19.99
N LYS A 203 -11.59 -4.00 20.15
CA LYS A 203 -10.96 -5.19 20.73
C LYS A 203 -9.69 -5.59 19.96
N ILE A 204 -9.78 -5.60 18.61
CA ILE A 204 -8.66 -5.98 17.75
C ILE A 204 -7.54 -4.95 17.81
N ILE A 205 -7.87 -3.67 17.73
CA ILE A 205 -6.89 -2.59 17.85
C ILE A 205 -6.15 -2.73 19.19
N LYS A 206 -6.90 -2.88 20.28
CA LYS A 206 -6.31 -3.07 21.60
C LYS A 206 -5.40 -4.29 21.65
N LYS A 207 -5.83 -5.44 21.13
CA LYS A 207 -5.02 -6.68 21.06
C LYS A 207 -3.69 -6.44 20.36
N VAL A 208 -3.70 -5.75 19.21
CA VAL A 208 -2.47 -5.48 18.42
C VAL A 208 -1.58 -4.48 19.16
N VAL A 209 -2.17 -3.45 19.78
CA VAL A 209 -1.43 -2.45 20.56
C VAL A 209 -0.77 -3.11 21.77
N ASP A 210 -1.52 -3.80 22.62
CA ASP A 210 -0.99 -4.48 23.79
C ASP A 210 0.15 -5.44 23.41
N PHE A 211 -0.04 -6.21 22.31
CA PHE A 211 0.99 -7.13 21.83
C PHE A 211 2.25 -6.41 21.33
N ALA A 212 2.12 -5.27 20.67
CA ALA A 212 3.27 -4.48 20.22
C ALA A 212 4.04 -3.88 21.41
N GLU A 213 3.32 -3.43 22.45
CA GLU A 213 3.91 -2.91 23.70
C GLU A 213 4.68 -3.99 24.46
N ASP A 214 4.24 -5.25 24.45
CA ASP A 214 4.99 -6.39 25.01
C ASP A 214 6.36 -6.58 24.30
N TYR A 215 6.49 -6.07 23.07
CA TYR A 215 7.72 -6.05 22.28
C TYR A 215 8.42 -4.67 22.27
N CYS A 216 8.14 -3.83 23.24
CA CYS A 216 8.74 -2.50 23.45
C CYS A 216 8.40 -1.45 22.39
N PHE A 217 7.43 -1.68 21.52
CA PHE A 217 6.88 -0.66 20.64
C PHE A 217 5.84 0.19 21.37
N ASN A 218 6.23 1.37 21.83
CA ASN A 218 5.34 2.29 22.54
C ASN A 218 4.29 2.87 21.59
N PHE A 219 3.01 2.67 21.90
CA PHE A 219 1.91 3.20 21.11
C PHE A 219 1.82 4.74 21.23
N ILE A 220 1.74 5.42 20.09
CA ILE A 220 1.65 6.89 20.02
C ILE A 220 0.28 7.34 19.51
N ASN A 221 -0.18 6.80 18.38
CA ASN A 221 -1.41 7.26 17.75
C ASN A 221 -2.00 6.20 16.79
N LEU A 222 -3.24 6.44 16.38
CA LEU A 222 -3.98 5.61 15.43
C LEU A 222 -4.80 6.48 14.48
N VAL A 223 -4.80 6.15 13.20
CA VAL A 223 -5.68 6.79 12.22
C VAL A 223 -6.42 5.75 11.37
N LYS A 224 -7.68 6.04 11.07
CA LYS A 224 -8.44 5.25 10.11
C LYS A 224 -7.89 5.46 8.70
N SER A 225 -7.73 4.38 7.94
CA SER A 225 -7.34 4.46 6.53
C SER A 225 -8.33 5.33 5.73
N PRO A 226 -7.85 6.19 4.82
CA PRO A 226 -8.70 7.05 3.99
C PRO A 226 -9.48 6.26 2.93
N ILE A 227 -9.08 5.02 2.69
CA ILE A 227 -9.75 4.10 1.76
C ILE A 227 -10.02 2.77 2.46
N THR A 228 -11.08 2.12 2.04
CA THR A 228 -11.39 0.76 2.51
C THR A 228 -10.49 -0.27 1.85
N GLY A 229 -10.21 -1.35 2.58
CA GLY A 229 -9.54 -2.53 2.10
C GLY A 229 -10.42 -3.38 1.18
N ALA A 230 -10.02 -4.63 0.97
CA ALA A 230 -10.78 -5.59 0.19
C ALA A 230 -12.21 -5.75 0.74
N LYS A 231 -13.17 -5.85 -0.17
CA LYS A 231 -14.61 -6.01 0.14
C LYS A 231 -15.22 -4.90 1.01
N GLY A 232 -14.54 -3.77 1.20
CA GLY A 232 -15.05 -2.64 1.96
C GLY A 232 -14.64 -2.61 3.43
N ASN A 233 -13.77 -3.52 3.88
CA ASN A 233 -13.27 -3.53 5.25
C ASN A 233 -12.62 -2.18 5.65
N ILE A 234 -12.93 -1.74 6.86
CA ILE A 234 -12.25 -0.59 7.48
C ILE A 234 -10.90 -1.07 8.02
N GLU A 235 -9.86 -0.31 7.76
CA GLU A 235 -8.50 -0.59 8.18
C GLU A 235 -7.90 0.61 8.90
N TYR A 236 -6.85 0.39 9.69
CA TYR A 236 -6.25 1.44 10.53
C TYR A 236 -4.73 1.42 10.41
N LEU A 237 -4.11 2.60 10.46
CA LEU A 237 -2.66 2.71 10.59
C LEU A 237 -2.35 3.13 12.02
N ALA A 238 -1.56 2.32 12.70
CA ALA A 238 -1.05 2.65 14.02
C ALA A 238 0.35 3.24 13.93
N TYR A 239 0.71 4.05 14.91
CA TYR A 239 2.01 4.68 15.05
C TYR A 239 2.63 4.26 16.36
N PHE A 240 3.79 3.61 16.28
CA PHE A 240 4.58 3.20 17.43
C PHE A 240 6.01 3.72 17.31
N ILE A 241 6.68 3.83 18.45
CA ILE A 241 8.13 4.11 18.56
C ILE A 241 8.75 3.06 19.49
N LEU A 242 9.88 2.47 19.06
CA LEU A 242 10.67 1.58 19.90
C LEU A 242 11.51 2.38 20.89
#